data_037d7566e467bb9efed703106d2ee9d3
#
_entry.id   037d7566e467bb9efed703106d2ee9d3
#
_cell.length_a   1.000
_cell.length_b   1.000
_cell.length_c   1.000
_cell.angle_alpha   90.00
_cell.angle_beta   90.00
_cell.angle_gamma   90.00
#
_symmetry.space_group_name_H-M   'P 1'
#
loop_
_entity.id
_entity.type
_entity.pdbx_description
1 polymer ?
#
loop_
_entity_poly.entity_id
_entity_poly.type
_entity_poly.pdbx_seq_one_letter_code
_entity_poly.pdbx_strand_id
1 'polypeptide(L)'
;MGLKIKKLLIANRGEIAIRILRAAAELGLKTVSIYTYEDRFSPHRYKADEAYQIGADDEPLKPYLDIEGIIQIAKRHGVSAIHPGYGFLSENVRFARRCREEGIVFVGPSPEAMEKLGDKVAAKEIAIAAGLPIIQDSREPLNSLEIARKEADRIGYPLMMKAAAGGGGRGMRVLRKPDELEKAYNDARNEALKAFGDNTVFLEKYIDSPKHIEVQILGDTHGNLIHLYERDCSVQRRFQKVVEVAPSTGLKDETRQKLYDYALAITRHVDYSCAGTVEFLVDADENIYFIEVNPRVQV
;
A
#
# COMPACT_ATOMS: atom_id res chain seq x y z
N MET A 1 13.83 -7.56 27.23
CA MET A 1 13.63 -8.95 26.77
C MET A 1 12.60 -8.92 25.67
N GLY A 2 12.98 -9.13 24.39
CA GLY A 2 12.02 -9.09 23.27
C GLY A 2 10.93 -10.15 23.43
N LEU A 3 9.68 -9.80 23.09
CA LEU A 3 8.55 -10.74 23.06
C LEU A 3 8.90 -11.90 22.13
N LYS A 4 9.14 -13.09 22.69
CA LYS A 4 9.45 -14.29 21.91
C LYS A 4 8.14 -14.79 21.27
N ILE A 5 8.01 -14.68 19.95
CA ILE A 5 6.89 -15.27 19.21
C ILE A 5 6.93 -16.79 19.41
N LYS A 6 5.82 -17.37 19.91
CA LYS A 6 5.67 -18.81 20.14
C LYS A 6 4.57 -19.42 19.28
N LYS A 7 3.48 -18.68 19.09
CA LYS A 7 2.31 -19.09 18.30
C LYS A 7 1.86 -17.93 17.44
N LEU A 8 1.75 -18.18 16.13
CA LEU A 8 1.41 -17.20 15.11
C LEU A 8 0.01 -17.49 14.55
N LEU A 9 -0.89 -16.50 14.61
CA LEU A 9 -2.14 -16.54 13.88
C LEU A 9 -1.97 -15.86 12.52
N ILE A 10 -2.47 -16.50 11.47
CA ILE A 10 -2.49 -15.94 10.11
C ILE A 10 -3.88 -15.35 9.85
N ALA A 11 -3.97 -14.01 9.85
CA ALA A 11 -5.21 -13.29 9.61
C ALA A 11 -5.43 -13.04 8.11
N ASN A 12 -5.39 -14.12 7.33
CA ASN A 12 -5.54 -14.10 5.88
C ASN A 12 -5.94 -15.48 5.36
N ARG A 13 -6.10 -15.63 4.05
CA ARG A 13 -6.51 -16.84 3.35
C ARG A 13 -5.63 -17.13 2.12
N GLY A 14 -5.91 -18.23 1.45
CA GLY A 14 -5.33 -18.54 0.14
C GLY A 14 -3.82 -18.76 0.16
N GLU A 15 -3.16 -18.31 -0.90
CA GLU A 15 -1.73 -18.58 -1.13
C GLU A 15 -0.83 -17.83 -0.13
N ILE A 16 -1.16 -16.59 0.24
CA ILE A 16 -0.35 -15.83 1.22
C ILE A 16 -0.40 -16.47 2.60
N ALA A 17 -1.57 -17.00 3.02
CA ALA A 17 -1.66 -17.73 4.27
C ALA A 17 -0.75 -18.98 4.23
N ILE A 18 -0.73 -19.73 3.13
CA ILE A 18 0.16 -20.88 2.94
C ILE A 18 1.64 -20.44 2.98
N ARG A 19 1.99 -19.32 2.34
CA ARG A 19 3.35 -18.81 2.34
C ARG A 19 3.84 -18.45 3.75
N ILE A 20 2.96 -17.81 4.55
CA ILE A 20 3.25 -17.46 5.94
C ILE A 20 3.37 -18.72 6.80
N LEU A 21 2.47 -19.69 6.63
CA LEU A 21 2.53 -20.98 7.34
C LEU A 21 3.85 -21.72 7.11
N ARG A 22 4.36 -21.71 5.87
CA ARG A 22 5.67 -22.29 5.55
C ARG A 22 6.80 -21.60 6.29
N ALA A 23 6.85 -20.26 6.25
CA ALA A 23 7.87 -19.50 6.95
C ALA A 23 7.80 -19.73 8.50
N ALA A 24 6.58 -19.81 9.06
CA ALA A 24 6.38 -20.09 10.47
C ALA A 24 6.89 -21.50 10.84
N ALA A 25 6.63 -22.50 10.01
CA ALA A 25 7.13 -23.87 10.20
C ALA A 25 8.67 -23.94 10.16
N GLU A 26 9.31 -23.24 9.21
CA GLU A 26 10.78 -23.13 9.12
C GLU A 26 11.38 -22.49 10.38
N LEU A 27 10.64 -21.57 11.02
CA LEU A 27 11.04 -20.93 12.28
C LEU A 27 10.65 -21.74 13.53
N GLY A 28 10.03 -22.90 13.38
CA GLY A 28 9.56 -23.73 14.48
C GLY A 28 8.42 -23.13 15.29
N LEU A 29 7.63 -22.23 14.71
CA LEU A 29 6.50 -21.60 15.37
C LEU A 29 5.25 -22.48 15.26
N LYS A 30 4.44 -22.51 16.31
CA LYS A 30 3.07 -23.03 16.23
C LYS A 30 2.18 -22.08 15.45
N THR A 31 1.27 -22.62 14.66
CA THR A 31 0.46 -21.86 13.72
C THR A 31 -1.03 -22.03 13.97
N VAL A 32 -1.77 -20.90 13.82
CA VAL A 32 -3.23 -20.85 13.87
C VAL A 32 -3.72 -20.24 12.57
N SER A 33 -4.60 -20.95 11.86
CA SER A 33 -5.30 -20.43 10.68
C SER A 33 -6.72 -20.05 11.04
N ILE A 34 -7.26 -19.02 10.43
CA ILE A 34 -8.69 -18.71 10.43
C ILE A 34 -9.27 -18.94 9.04
N TYR A 35 -10.53 -19.34 8.97
CA TYR A 35 -11.20 -19.62 7.70
C TYR A 35 -12.71 -19.39 7.82
N THR A 36 -13.36 -18.96 6.73
CA THR A 36 -14.81 -18.88 6.60
C THR A 36 -15.37 -20.23 6.12
N TYR A 37 -16.70 -20.39 6.14
CA TYR A 37 -17.35 -21.59 5.66
C TYR A 37 -16.95 -21.95 4.21
N GLU A 38 -16.82 -20.96 3.32
CA GLU A 38 -16.37 -21.16 1.93
C GLU A 38 -14.95 -21.69 1.85
N ASP A 39 -14.09 -21.27 2.78
CA ASP A 39 -12.69 -21.71 2.85
C ASP A 39 -12.48 -23.02 3.63
N ARG A 40 -13.54 -23.69 4.09
CA ARG A 40 -13.45 -24.92 4.89
C ARG A 40 -12.68 -26.07 4.24
N PHE A 41 -12.53 -26.05 2.93
CA PHE A 41 -11.73 -27.01 2.14
C PHE A 41 -10.44 -26.39 1.59
N SER A 42 -10.13 -25.15 1.92
CA SER A 42 -8.93 -24.47 1.43
C SER A 42 -7.66 -25.03 2.09
N PRO A 43 -6.56 -25.19 1.32
CA PRO A 43 -5.32 -25.78 1.81
C PRO A 43 -4.72 -25.11 3.04
N HIS A 44 -4.88 -23.79 3.21
CA HIS A 44 -4.32 -23.07 4.36
C HIS A 44 -4.91 -23.53 5.70
N ARG A 45 -6.16 -23.99 5.72
CA ARG A 45 -6.78 -24.58 6.90
C ARG A 45 -6.07 -25.84 7.36
N TYR A 46 -5.71 -26.73 6.42
CA TYR A 46 -5.11 -28.03 6.73
C TYR A 46 -3.60 -27.99 6.97
N LYS A 47 -2.94 -26.89 6.62
CA LYS A 47 -1.50 -26.71 6.79
C LYS A 47 -1.11 -26.09 8.13
N ALA A 48 -2.05 -25.53 8.87
CA ALA A 48 -1.84 -24.98 10.20
C ALA A 48 -1.91 -26.06 11.28
N ASP A 49 -1.25 -25.87 12.42
CA ASP A 49 -1.37 -26.75 13.59
C ASP A 49 -2.80 -26.70 14.16
N GLU A 50 -3.43 -25.52 14.14
CA GLU A 50 -4.80 -25.28 14.61
C GLU A 50 -5.55 -24.44 13.57
N ALA A 51 -6.86 -24.66 13.42
CA ALA A 51 -7.67 -23.86 12.50
C ALA A 51 -9.08 -23.62 13.06
N TYR A 52 -9.55 -22.38 12.98
CA TYR A 52 -10.83 -21.95 13.54
C TYR A 52 -11.70 -21.26 12.51
N GLN A 53 -12.97 -21.66 12.45
CA GLN A 53 -13.94 -20.98 11.61
C GLN A 53 -14.30 -19.62 12.19
N ILE A 54 -14.45 -18.63 11.31
CA ILE A 54 -14.86 -17.26 11.63
C ILE A 54 -16.14 -16.91 10.85
N GLY A 55 -16.98 -16.06 11.46
CA GLY A 55 -18.21 -15.60 10.86
C GLY A 55 -19.30 -16.66 10.72
N ALA A 56 -20.42 -16.25 10.10
CA ALA A 56 -21.52 -17.10 9.71
C ALA A 56 -21.29 -17.76 8.36
N ASP A 57 -22.08 -18.79 8.03
CA ASP A 57 -21.87 -19.61 6.84
C ASP A 57 -22.18 -18.89 5.51
N ASP A 58 -22.83 -17.74 5.55
CA ASP A 58 -23.19 -16.91 4.38
C ASP A 58 -22.32 -15.65 4.21
N GLU A 59 -21.24 -15.51 4.97
CA GLU A 59 -20.34 -14.35 4.95
C GLU A 59 -18.91 -14.72 4.47
N PRO A 60 -18.65 -14.79 3.16
CA PRO A 60 -17.38 -15.34 2.65
C PRO A 60 -16.14 -14.50 2.94
N LEU A 61 -16.24 -13.18 3.00
CA LEU A 61 -15.09 -12.29 3.14
C LEU A 61 -15.15 -11.36 4.36
N LYS A 62 -16.34 -10.94 4.75
CA LYS A 62 -16.55 -9.99 5.85
C LYS A 62 -15.91 -10.43 7.17
N PRO A 63 -15.91 -11.73 7.56
CA PRO A 63 -15.28 -12.18 8.80
C PRO A 63 -13.76 -11.96 8.84
N TYR A 64 -13.07 -11.92 7.70
CA TYR A 64 -11.65 -11.56 7.64
C TYR A 64 -11.37 -10.09 7.95
N LEU A 65 -12.42 -9.26 8.04
CA LEU A 65 -12.37 -7.85 8.44
C LEU A 65 -12.86 -7.62 9.87
N ASP A 66 -13.27 -8.68 10.58
CA ASP A 66 -13.75 -8.60 11.97
C ASP A 66 -12.55 -8.58 12.95
N ILE A 67 -12.13 -7.37 13.28
CA ILE A 67 -11.01 -7.12 14.20
C ILE A 67 -11.23 -7.82 15.54
N GLU A 68 -12.39 -7.62 16.17
CA GLU A 68 -12.64 -8.12 17.51
C GLU A 68 -12.78 -9.66 17.54
N GLY A 69 -13.43 -10.23 16.53
CA GLY A 69 -13.53 -11.69 16.38
C GLY A 69 -12.15 -12.34 16.25
N ILE A 70 -11.25 -11.77 15.44
CA ILE A 70 -9.88 -12.26 15.26
C ILE A 70 -9.08 -12.12 16.57
N ILE A 71 -9.16 -10.99 17.25
CA ILE A 71 -8.49 -10.76 18.55
C ILE A 71 -8.99 -11.75 19.61
N GLN A 72 -10.30 -12.02 19.68
CA GLN A 72 -10.85 -12.98 20.63
C GLN A 72 -10.33 -14.41 20.39
N ILE A 73 -10.24 -14.83 19.12
CA ILE A 73 -9.62 -16.13 18.77
C ILE A 73 -8.17 -16.15 19.21
N ALA A 74 -7.41 -15.11 18.90
CA ALA A 74 -6.00 -15.02 19.28
C ALA A 74 -5.80 -15.16 20.81
N LYS A 75 -6.60 -14.44 21.60
CA LYS A 75 -6.56 -14.51 23.07
C LYS A 75 -6.94 -15.90 23.61
N ARG A 76 -8.07 -16.43 23.13
CA ARG A 76 -8.59 -17.75 23.58
C ARG A 76 -7.59 -18.87 23.35
N HIS A 77 -6.82 -18.80 22.26
CA HIS A 77 -5.89 -19.85 21.87
C HIS A 77 -4.42 -19.53 22.16
N GLY A 78 -4.14 -18.51 22.97
CA GLY A 78 -2.79 -18.18 23.43
C GLY A 78 -1.84 -17.78 22.31
N VAL A 79 -2.35 -17.08 21.29
CA VAL A 79 -1.56 -16.53 20.19
C VAL A 79 -0.69 -15.38 20.69
N SER A 80 0.59 -15.39 20.33
CA SER A 80 1.56 -14.34 20.71
C SER A 80 1.85 -13.35 19.60
N ALA A 81 1.50 -13.69 18.34
CA ALA A 81 1.67 -12.81 17.19
C ALA A 81 0.60 -13.05 16.12
N ILE A 82 0.25 -12.02 15.37
CA ILE A 82 -0.67 -12.08 14.23
C ILE A 82 0.04 -11.56 12.98
N HIS A 83 0.00 -12.35 11.89
CA HIS A 83 0.46 -11.92 10.58
C HIS A 83 -0.74 -11.66 9.67
N PRO A 84 -0.95 -10.41 9.21
CA PRO A 84 -2.11 -10.05 8.42
C PRO A 84 -1.97 -10.41 6.92
N GLY A 85 -0.76 -10.76 6.45
CA GLY A 85 -0.48 -10.92 5.03
C GLY A 85 -0.55 -9.59 4.26
N TYR A 86 -1.26 -9.60 3.12
CA TYR A 86 -1.63 -8.40 2.36
C TYR A 86 -3.15 -8.36 2.13
N GLY A 87 -3.71 -7.19 1.77
CA GLY A 87 -5.16 -6.97 1.72
C GLY A 87 -5.81 -7.07 3.10
N PHE A 88 -7.13 -7.23 3.17
CA PHE A 88 -7.91 -7.29 4.41
C PHE A 88 -7.48 -6.26 5.47
N LEU A 89 -6.89 -6.71 6.57
CA LEU A 89 -6.48 -5.88 7.71
C LEU A 89 -4.99 -5.53 7.73
N SER A 90 -4.24 -5.84 6.67
CA SER A 90 -2.77 -5.64 6.65
C SER A 90 -2.34 -4.17 6.79
N GLU A 91 -3.17 -3.23 6.32
CA GLU A 91 -2.94 -1.78 6.41
C GLU A 91 -3.93 -1.10 7.37
N ASN A 92 -4.58 -1.89 8.24
CA ASN A 92 -5.57 -1.38 9.16
C ASN A 92 -4.93 -0.95 10.50
N VAL A 93 -4.78 0.35 10.68
CA VAL A 93 -4.18 0.96 11.88
C VAL A 93 -4.89 0.54 13.18
N ARG A 94 -6.24 0.46 13.15
CA ARG A 94 -7.03 0.04 14.31
C ARG A 94 -6.70 -1.40 14.70
N PHE A 95 -6.56 -2.30 13.74
CA PHE A 95 -6.19 -3.69 14.02
C PHE A 95 -4.80 -3.80 14.65
N ALA A 96 -3.82 -3.10 14.11
CA ALA A 96 -2.47 -3.07 14.68
C ALA A 96 -2.46 -2.49 16.11
N ARG A 97 -3.25 -1.43 16.39
CA ARG A 97 -3.42 -0.89 17.75
C ARG A 97 -4.07 -1.91 18.69
N ARG A 98 -5.15 -2.59 18.25
CA ARG A 98 -5.82 -3.62 19.05
C ARG A 98 -4.88 -4.79 19.40
N CYS A 99 -4.05 -5.23 18.45
CA CYS A 99 -3.02 -6.24 18.75
C CYS A 99 -2.07 -5.77 19.87
N ARG A 100 -1.57 -4.54 19.76
CA ARG A 100 -0.66 -3.95 20.75
C ARG A 100 -1.30 -3.81 22.14
N GLU A 101 -2.55 -3.36 22.22
CA GLU A 101 -3.30 -3.25 23.48
C GLU A 101 -3.48 -4.58 24.19
N GLU A 102 -3.60 -5.68 23.44
CA GLU A 102 -3.74 -7.03 23.97
C GLU A 102 -2.40 -7.75 24.17
N GLY A 103 -1.26 -7.07 23.97
CA GLY A 103 0.07 -7.66 24.11
C GLY A 103 0.40 -8.68 23.01
N ILE A 104 -0.29 -8.65 21.88
CA ILE A 104 -0.07 -9.51 20.72
C ILE A 104 0.81 -8.75 19.71
N VAL A 105 1.89 -9.38 19.25
CA VAL A 105 2.76 -8.80 18.22
C VAL A 105 2.02 -8.76 16.88
N PHE A 106 1.78 -7.57 16.34
CA PHE A 106 1.37 -7.41 14.95
C PHE A 106 2.60 -7.54 14.05
N VAL A 107 2.60 -8.53 13.13
CA VAL A 107 3.70 -8.73 12.18
C VAL A 107 3.51 -7.78 10.99
N GLY A 108 3.98 -6.57 11.18
CA GLY A 108 3.82 -5.44 10.30
C GLY A 108 4.46 -4.19 10.92
N PRO A 109 4.39 -3.04 10.26
CA PRO A 109 4.91 -1.79 10.81
C PRO A 109 4.09 -1.30 12.01
N SER A 110 4.62 -0.32 12.72
CA SER A 110 3.91 0.28 13.85
C SER A 110 2.62 0.98 13.38
N PRO A 111 1.57 1.06 14.22
CA PRO A 111 0.37 1.82 13.89
C PRO A 111 0.68 3.28 13.49
N GLU A 112 1.68 3.89 14.11
CA GLU A 112 2.12 5.26 13.85
C GLU A 112 2.74 5.41 12.46
N ALA A 113 3.58 4.47 12.05
CA ALA A 113 4.15 4.44 10.69
C ALA A 113 3.06 4.16 9.64
N MET A 114 2.14 3.23 9.92
CA MET A 114 1.01 2.94 9.02
C MET A 114 0.09 4.15 8.84
N GLU A 115 -0.20 4.90 9.89
CA GLU A 115 -1.05 6.09 9.83
C GLU A 115 -0.41 7.20 8.99
N LYS A 116 0.89 7.44 9.19
CA LYS A 116 1.66 8.44 8.45
C LYS A 116 1.82 8.11 6.97
N LEU A 117 2.03 6.83 6.63
CA LEU A 117 2.31 6.40 5.26
C LEU A 117 1.07 5.93 4.51
N GLY A 118 0.00 5.56 5.20
CA GLY A 118 -1.27 5.12 4.60
C GLY A 118 -2.15 6.25 4.09
N ASP A 119 -1.99 7.46 4.62
CA ASP A 119 -2.65 8.67 4.11
C ASP A 119 -1.80 9.28 2.98
N LYS A 120 -2.38 9.46 1.80
CA LYS A 120 -1.66 9.95 0.61
C LYS A 120 -1.12 11.38 0.76
N VAL A 121 -1.83 12.23 1.49
CA VAL A 121 -1.41 13.62 1.72
C VAL A 121 -0.26 13.64 2.71
N ALA A 122 -0.42 12.97 3.84
CA ALA A 122 0.63 12.85 4.85
C ALA A 122 1.89 12.18 4.29
N ALA A 123 1.76 11.10 3.51
CA ALA A 123 2.90 10.44 2.87
C ALA A 123 3.65 11.36 1.90
N LYS A 124 2.93 12.21 1.14
CA LYS A 124 3.55 13.23 0.28
C LYS A 124 4.32 14.30 1.06
N GLU A 125 3.75 14.79 2.16
CA GLU A 125 4.42 15.75 3.04
C GLU A 125 5.70 15.15 3.64
N ILE A 126 5.64 13.90 4.08
CA ILE A 126 6.80 13.17 4.60
C ILE A 126 7.84 12.97 3.49
N ALA A 127 7.43 12.63 2.26
CA ALA A 127 8.34 12.48 1.13
C ALA A 127 9.09 13.80 0.85
N ILE A 128 8.38 14.94 0.84
CA ILE A 128 8.98 16.26 0.69
C ILE A 128 9.97 16.55 1.83
N ALA A 129 9.59 16.30 3.08
CA ALA A 129 10.43 16.52 4.25
C ALA A 129 11.68 15.62 4.23
N ALA A 130 11.58 14.42 3.69
CA ALA A 130 12.69 13.50 3.49
C ALA A 130 13.52 13.78 2.22
N GLY A 131 13.18 14.84 1.45
CA GLY A 131 13.91 15.27 0.26
C GLY A 131 13.61 14.47 -1.01
N LEU A 132 12.48 13.73 -1.05
CA LEU A 132 12.09 12.99 -2.24
C LEU A 132 11.42 13.90 -3.26
N PRO A 133 11.72 13.73 -4.56
CA PRO A 133 10.96 14.39 -5.61
C PRO A 133 9.55 13.81 -5.72
N ILE A 134 8.57 14.69 -5.81
CA ILE A 134 7.15 14.33 -5.98
C ILE A 134 6.64 14.82 -7.33
N ILE A 135 5.57 14.19 -7.81
CA ILE A 135 4.86 14.70 -8.98
C ILE A 135 4.17 16.03 -8.59
N GLN A 136 4.38 17.08 -9.39
CA GLN A 136 3.72 18.35 -9.17
C GLN A 136 2.20 18.21 -9.33
N ASP A 137 1.45 18.76 -8.36
CA ASP A 137 0.00 18.73 -8.35
C ASP A 137 -0.59 20.10 -7.96
N SER A 138 -1.91 20.21 -8.01
CA SER A 138 -2.62 21.45 -7.63
C SER A 138 -2.67 21.70 -6.12
N ARG A 139 -2.13 20.80 -5.30
CA ARG A 139 -2.15 20.79 -3.82
C ARG A 139 -3.54 20.96 -3.20
N GLU A 140 -4.32 21.91 -3.72
CA GLU A 140 -5.66 22.24 -3.28
C GLU A 140 -6.72 21.78 -4.29
N PRO A 141 -7.96 21.51 -3.84
CA PRO A 141 -9.08 21.18 -4.69
C PRO A 141 -9.35 22.30 -5.73
N LEU A 142 -9.69 21.90 -6.93
CA LEU A 142 -10.06 22.83 -7.99
C LEU A 142 -11.51 23.27 -7.84
N ASN A 143 -11.74 24.31 -7.03
CA ASN A 143 -13.08 24.78 -6.69
C ASN A 143 -13.75 25.57 -7.82
N SER A 144 -12.99 26.09 -8.79
CA SER A 144 -13.49 26.80 -9.97
C SER A 144 -12.65 26.51 -11.21
N LEU A 145 -13.22 26.77 -12.40
CA LEU A 145 -12.50 26.63 -13.66
C LEU A 145 -11.33 27.65 -13.76
N GLU A 146 -11.47 28.81 -13.14
CA GLU A 146 -10.42 29.82 -13.09
C GLU A 146 -9.20 29.33 -12.31
N ILE A 147 -9.43 28.73 -11.14
CA ILE A 147 -8.37 28.09 -10.34
C ILE A 147 -7.74 26.95 -11.13
N ALA A 148 -8.57 26.14 -11.82
CA ALA A 148 -8.07 25.03 -12.63
C ALA A 148 -7.15 25.53 -13.77
N ARG A 149 -7.47 26.65 -14.45
CA ARG A 149 -6.61 27.27 -15.47
C ARG A 149 -5.28 27.74 -14.88
N LYS A 150 -5.33 28.48 -13.77
CA LYS A 150 -4.13 28.97 -13.09
C LYS A 150 -3.19 27.82 -12.67
N GLU A 151 -3.74 26.76 -12.10
CA GLU A 151 -2.96 25.59 -11.70
C GLU A 151 -2.43 24.81 -12.90
N ALA A 152 -3.22 24.68 -13.97
CA ALA A 152 -2.77 24.06 -15.22
C ALA A 152 -1.59 24.81 -15.85
N ASP A 153 -1.63 26.14 -15.87
CA ASP A 153 -0.53 26.97 -16.38
C ASP A 153 0.73 26.86 -15.48
N ARG A 154 0.55 26.77 -14.16
CA ARG A 154 1.65 26.60 -13.19
C ARG A 154 2.34 25.25 -13.31
N ILE A 155 1.57 24.16 -13.45
CA ILE A 155 2.10 22.79 -13.53
C ILE A 155 2.63 22.49 -14.92
N GLY A 156 1.98 23.01 -15.97
CA GLY A 156 2.31 22.81 -17.37
C GLY A 156 1.85 21.45 -17.92
N TYR A 157 1.37 21.49 -19.18
CA TYR A 157 0.89 20.28 -19.88
C TYR A 157 2.05 19.32 -20.23
N PRO A 158 1.81 18.02 -20.41
CA PRO A 158 0.52 17.34 -20.20
C PRO A 158 0.17 17.20 -18.71
N LEU A 159 -1.15 17.11 -18.44
CA LEU A 159 -1.72 17.01 -17.09
C LEU A 159 -2.62 15.79 -16.94
N MET A 160 -2.77 15.33 -15.71
CA MET A 160 -3.76 14.34 -15.30
C MET A 160 -4.78 15.00 -14.38
N MET A 161 -6.05 14.98 -14.75
CA MET A 161 -7.14 15.35 -13.83
C MET A 161 -7.63 14.11 -13.09
N LYS A 162 -7.78 14.22 -11.79
CA LYS A 162 -8.16 13.13 -10.88
C LYS A 162 -9.32 13.55 -9.97
N ALA A 163 -10.29 12.66 -9.75
CA ALA A 163 -11.27 12.82 -8.68
C ALA A 163 -10.64 12.47 -7.32
N ALA A 164 -10.95 13.26 -6.27
CA ALA A 164 -10.44 13.05 -4.91
C ALA A 164 -10.81 11.67 -4.35
N ALA A 165 -12.07 11.27 -4.50
CA ALA A 165 -12.59 9.98 -4.08
C ALA A 165 -12.32 8.85 -5.08
N GLY A 166 -11.66 9.14 -6.22
CA GLY A 166 -11.35 8.17 -7.28
C GLY A 166 -10.18 7.26 -6.91
N GLY A 167 -10.25 6.01 -7.35
CA GLY A 167 -9.18 5.01 -7.17
C GLY A 167 -9.15 4.00 -8.31
N GLY A 168 -8.03 3.31 -8.50
CA GLY A 168 -7.89 2.27 -9.53
C GLY A 168 -8.08 2.78 -10.96
N GLY A 169 -7.74 4.04 -11.25
CA GLY A 169 -7.86 4.65 -12.58
C GLY A 169 -9.24 5.19 -12.94
N ARG A 170 -10.25 5.09 -12.07
CA ARG A 170 -11.58 5.67 -12.29
C ARG A 170 -11.55 7.18 -12.04
N GLY A 171 -12.18 7.94 -12.94
CA GLY A 171 -12.23 9.41 -12.82
C GLY A 171 -10.92 10.11 -13.17
N MET A 172 -10.02 9.45 -13.92
CA MET A 172 -8.76 10.01 -14.38
C MET A 172 -8.84 10.38 -15.87
N ARG A 173 -8.33 11.57 -16.23
CA ARG A 173 -8.28 12.06 -17.61
C ARG A 173 -6.96 12.74 -17.90
N VAL A 174 -6.33 12.34 -18.98
CA VAL A 174 -5.12 13.02 -19.49
C VAL A 174 -5.52 14.22 -20.33
N LEU A 175 -4.92 15.37 -20.06
CA LEU A 175 -5.05 16.60 -20.83
C LEU A 175 -3.69 16.91 -21.44
N ARG A 176 -3.66 17.01 -22.77
CA ARG A 176 -2.41 17.30 -23.49
C ARG A 176 -2.26 18.77 -23.85
N LYS A 177 -3.35 19.52 -23.86
CA LYS A 177 -3.37 20.95 -24.26
C LYS A 177 -4.47 21.75 -23.54
N PRO A 178 -4.30 23.10 -23.49
CA PRO A 178 -5.19 23.97 -22.72
C PRO A 178 -6.67 23.92 -23.13
N ASP A 179 -6.97 23.73 -24.42
CA ASP A 179 -8.35 23.67 -24.96
C ASP A 179 -9.15 22.46 -24.42
N GLU A 180 -8.49 21.45 -23.88
CA GLU A 180 -9.12 20.27 -23.29
C GLU A 180 -9.59 20.50 -21.84
N LEU A 181 -9.06 21.53 -21.14
CA LEU A 181 -9.21 21.69 -19.69
C LEU A 181 -10.66 21.89 -19.25
N GLU A 182 -11.41 22.81 -19.89
CA GLU A 182 -12.77 23.15 -19.48
C GLU A 182 -13.71 21.95 -19.57
N LYS A 183 -13.66 21.23 -20.69
CA LYS A 183 -14.46 20.02 -20.87
C LYS A 183 -14.08 18.96 -19.86
N ALA A 184 -12.80 18.69 -19.68
CA ALA A 184 -12.31 17.70 -18.74
C ALA A 184 -12.68 18.02 -17.29
N TYR A 185 -12.61 19.29 -16.89
CA TYR A 185 -13.00 19.76 -15.57
C TYR A 185 -14.48 19.49 -15.28
N ASN A 186 -15.37 19.90 -16.19
CA ASN A 186 -16.80 19.69 -16.02
C ASN A 186 -17.17 18.21 -16.02
N ASP A 187 -16.62 17.45 -16.95
CA ASP A 187 -16.87 16.01 -17.05
C ASP A 187 -16.37 15.25 -15.82
N ALA A 188 -15.15 15.55 -15.33
CA ALA A 188 -14.56 14.89 -14.18
C ALA A 188 -15.38 15.15 -12.89
N ARG A 189 -15.81 16.41 -12.67
CA ARG A 189 -16.65 16.78 -11.52
C ARG A 189 -18.01 16.07 -11.55
N ASN A 190 -18.65 16.03 -12.72
CA ASN A 190 -19.95 15.37 -12.90
C ASN A 190 -19.85 13.84 -12.69
N GLU A 191 -18.79 13.23 -13.18
CA GLU A 191 -18.53 11.79 -12.99
C GLU A 191 -18.24 11.48 -11.52
N ALA A 192 -17.39 12.28 -10.86
CA ALA A 192 -17.05 12.13 -9.47
C ALA A 192 -18.28 12.26 -8.56
N LEU A 193 -19.13 13.27 -8.81
CA LEU A 193 -20.38 13.45 -8.08
C LEU A 193 -21.31 12.25 -8.22
N LYS A 194 -21.48 11.72 -9.43
CA LYS A 194 -22.34 10.57 -9.70
C LYS A 194 -21.80 9.26 -9.09
N ALA A 195 -20.48 9.06 -9.13
CA ALA A 195 -19.86 7.81 -8.71
C ALA A 195 -19.58 7.76 -7.20
N PHE A 196 -19.28 8.90 -6.58
CA PHE A 196 -18.76 8.96 -5.22
C PHE A 196 -19.54 9.92 -4.29
N GLY A 197 -20.46 10.72 -4.84
CA GLY A 197 -21.16 11.77 -4.07
C GLY A 197 -20.32 13.03 -3.77
N ASP A 198 -19.09 13.08 -4.27
CA ASP A 198 -18.14 14.18 -4.10
C ASP A 198 -17.61 14.61 -5.48
N ASN A 199 -17.67 15.90 -5.78
CA ASN A 199 -17.23 16.47 -7.04
C ASN A 199 -15.83 17.08 -7.01
N THR A 200 -15.07 16.81 -5.97
CA THR A 200 -13.72 17.33 -5.77
C THR A 200 -12.75 16.72 -6.78
N VAL A 201 -12.03 17.59 -7.49
CA VAL A 201 -11.03 17.20 -8.50
C VAL A 201 -9.71 17.95 -8.29
N PHE A 202 -8.60 17.32 -8.72
CA PHE A 202 -7.24 17.83 -8.67
C PHE A 202 -6.56 17.73 -10.05
N LEU A 203 -5.53 18.53 -10.25
CA LEU A 203 -4.58 18.38 -11.36
C LEU A 203 -3.25 17.85 -10.84
N GLU A 204 -2.61 17.03 -11.66
CA GLU A 204 -1.27 16.51 -11.43
C GLU A 204 -0.50 16.50 -12.75
N LYS A 205 0.81 16.71 -12.71
CA LYS A 205 1.66 16.54 -13.91
C LYS A 205 1.52 15.11 -14.43
N TYR A 206 1.22 14.98 -15.71
CA TYR A 206 1.19 13.66 -16.37
C TYR A 206 2.59 13.29 -16.85
N ILE A 207 3.02 12.10 -16.48
CA ILE A 207 4.29 11.52 -16.94
C ILE A 207 3.95 10.53 -18.05
N ASP A 208 4.49 10.75 -19.24
CA ASP A 208 4.25 9.88 -20.40
C ASP A 208 5.07 8.58 -20.26
N SER A 209 4.38 7.44 -20.34
CA SER A 209 4.98 6.11 -20.37
C SER A 209 6.10 5.88 -19.33
N PRO A 210 5.89 6.25 -18.04
CA PRO A 210 6.93 6.08 -17.05
C PRO A 210 7.12 4.60 -16.72
N LYS A 211 8.32 4.24 -16.27
CA LYS A 211 8.51 2.99 -15.54
C LYS A 211 7.90 3.12 -14.15
N HIS A 212 7.22 2.09 -13.70
CA HIS A 212 6.74 1.94 -12.33
C HIS A 212 7.71 1.04 -11.57
N ILE A 213 8.51 1.63 -10.71
CA ILE A 213 9.56 0.95 -9.96
C ILE A 213 9.18 0.94 -8.48
N GLU A 214 9.30 -0.22 -7.85
CA GLU A 214 9.14 -0.33 -6.41
C GLU A 214 10.41 -0.86 -5.75
N VAL A 215 10.80 -0.26 -4.63
CA VAL A 215 11.95 -0.68 -3.83
C VAL A 215 11.45 -1.46 -2.62
N GLN A 216 11.93 -2.70 -2.47
CA GLN A 216 11.65 -3.51 -1.30
C GLN A 216 12.49 -3.04 -0.13
N ILE A 217 11.86 -2.74 0.99
CA ILE A 217 12.54 -2.40 2.24
C ILE A 217 12.28 -3.44 3.32
N LEU A 218 13.19 -3.54 4.25
CA LEU A 218 13.08 -4.35 5.45
C LEU A 218 13.75 -3.63 6.62
N GLY A 219 12.98 -3.39 7.68
CA GLY A 219 13.45 -2.77 8.91
C GLY A 219 13.25 -3.69 10.13
N ASP A 220 14.13 -3.56 11.11
CA ASP A 220 13.94 -4.19 12.42
C ASP A 220 13.49 -3.17 13.49
N THR A 221 13.25 -3.64 14.71
CA THR A 221 12.87 -2.80 15.85
C THR A 221 14.07 -2.15 16.54
N HIS A 222 15.29 -2.31 16.01
CA HIS A 222 16.54 -1.75 16.55
C HIS A 222 17.05 -0.57 15.73
N GLY A 223 16.32 -0.15 14.70
CA GLY A 223 16.67 0.95 13.81
C GLY A 223 17.53 0.54 12.61
N ASN A 224 17.79 -0.77 12.42
CA ASN A 224 18.43 -1.22 11.20
C ASN A 224 17.39 -1.25 10.07
N LEU A 225 17.76 -0.65 8.95
CA LEU A 225 16.91 -0.55 7.76
C LEU A 225 17.74 -0.81 6.52
N ILE A 226 17.29 -1.75 5.68
CA ILE A 226 17.95 -2.13 4.43
C ILE A 226 16.94 -2.12 3.27
N HIS A 227 17.43 -1.96 2.05
CA HIS A 227 16.66 -2.30 0.85
C HIS A 227 17.05 -3.70 0.35
N LEU A 228 16.13 -4.35 -0.33
CA LEU A 228 16.30 -5.65 -0.97
C LEU A 228 16.09 -5.50 -2.48
N TYR A 229 16.70 -4.48 -3.05
CA TYR A 229 16.64 -4.11 -4.47
C TYR A 229 15.24 -3.67 -4.91
N GLU A 230 15.06 -3.51 -6.23
CA GLU A 230 13.84 -3.02 -6.85
C GLU A 230 13.17 -4.08 -7.72
N ARG A 231 11.89 -3.81 -8.01
CA ARG A 231 11.10 -4.51 -9.03
C ARG A 231 10.57 -3.50 -10.05
N ASP A 232 10.54 -3.89 -11.31
CA ASP A 232 9.86 -3.17 -12.37
C ASP A 232 8.43 -3.71 -12.50
N CYS A 233 7.45 -2.86 -12.21
CA CYS A 233 6.03 -3.15 -12.21
C CYS A 233 5.31 -2.42 -13.36
N SER A 234 6.01 -2.03 -14.41
CA SER A 234 5.48 -1.19 -15.50
C SER A 234 4.46 -1.93 -16.37
N VAL A 235 4.50 -3.27 -16.43
CA VAL A 235 3.53 -4.05 -17.20
C VAL A 235 2.21 -4.14 -16.41
N GLN A 236 1.29 -3.25 -16.75
CA GLN A 236 0.02 -3.09 -16.06
C GLN A 236 -1.17 -3.18 -17.00
N ARG A 237 -2.31 -3.62 -16.47
CA ARG A 237 -3.61 -3.54 -17.14
C ARG A 237 -4.55 -2.67 -16.30
N ARG A 238 -4.94 -1.52 -16.83
CA ARG A 238 -5.79 -0.56 -16.10
C ARG A 238 -5.26 -0.21 -14.71
N PHE A 239 -3.95 0.09 -14.63
CA PHE A 239 -3.22 0.38 -13.38
C PHE A 239 -3.10 -0.79 -12.39
N GLN A 240 -3.42 -2.01 -12.81
CA GLN A 240 -3.17 -3.21 -12.03
C GLN A 240 -1.88 -3.88 -12.53
N LYS A 241 -0.94 -4.13 -11.64
CA LYS A 241 0.30 -4.85 -11.91
C LYS A 241 -0.01 -6.26 -12.42
N VAL A 242 0.58 -6.66 -13.55
CA VAL A 242 0.37 -7.97 -14.19
C VAL A 242 1.66 -8.77 -14.23
N VAL A 243 2.77 -8.09 -14.49
CA VAL A 243 4.12 -8.69 -14.51
C VAL A 243 5.05 -7.81 -13.69
N GLU A 244 5.80 -8.45 -12.82
CA GLU A 244 6.85 -7.84 -12.02
C GLU A 244 8.18 -8.50 -12.34
N VAL A 245 9.21 -7.71 -12.59
CA VAL A 245 10.55 -8.19 -12.95
C VAL A 245 11.58 -7.66 -11.96
N ALA A 246 12.35 -8.54 -11.37
CA ALA A 246 13.43 -8.21 -10.45
C ALA A 246 14.77 -8.82 -10.91
N PRO A 247 15.85 -8.04 -10.99
CA PRO A 247 15.91 -6.59 -10.89
C PRO A 247 15.30 -5.91 -12.14
N SER A 248 14.99 -4.60 -12.03
CA SER A 248 14.53 -3.80 -13.17
C SER A 248 15.58 -3.76 -14.27
N THR A 249 15.17 -3.90 -15.52
CA THR A 249 16.06 -3.78 -16.68
C THR A 249 16.06 -2.35 -17.23
N GLY A 250 17.21 -1.90 -17.74
CA GLY A 250 17.33 -0.62 -18.45
C GLY A 250 17.25 0.64 -17.55
N LEU A 251 17.49 0.53 -16.24
CA LEU A 251 17.81 1.65 -15.38
C LEU A 251 19.32 1.85 -15.29
N LYS A 252 19.77 3.11 -15.30
CA LYS A 252 21.17 3.44 -14.99
C LYS A 252 21.48 3.15 -13.53
N ASP A 253 22.73 2.80 -13.23
CA ASP A 253 23.15 2.50 -11.85
C ASP A 253 22.96 3.70 -10.91
N GLU A 254 23.17 4.94 -11.40
CA GLU A 254 22.96 6.16 -10.64
C GLU A 254 21.48 6.36 -10.25
N THR A 255 20.56 6.08 -11.18
CA THR A 255 19.11 6.16 -10.93
C THR A 255 18.67 5.08 -9.96
N ARG A 256 19.20 3.88 -10.11
CA ARG A 256 18.98 2.76 -9.19
C ARG A 256 19.41 3.10 -7.77
N GLN A 257 20.60 3.67 -7.61
CA GLN A 257 21.11 4.06 -6.29
C GLN A 257 20.23 5.17 -5.66
N LYS A 258 19.82 6.17 -6.43
CA LYS A 258 18.90 7.22 -5.94
C LYS A 258 17.55 6.65 -5.48
N LEU A 259 16.99 5.67 -6.19
CA LEU A 259 15.76 4.99 -5.78
C LEU A 259 15.92 4.33 -4.40
N TYR A 260 17.05 3.65 -4.16
CA TYR A 260 17.34 3.02 -2.87
C TYR A 260 17.52 4.07 -1.77
N ASP A 261 18.28 5.14 -2.03
CA ASP A 261 18.52 6.22 -1.07
C ASP A 261 17.19 6.91 -0.69
N TYR A 262 16.31 7.20 -1.65
CA TYR A 262 14.99 7.77 -1.40
C TYR A 262 14.09 6.82 -0.60
N ALA A 263 14.07 5.53 -0.95
CA ALA A 263 13.28 4.55 -0.22
C ALA A 263 13.73 4.43 1.25
N LEU A 264 15.02 4.44 1.50
CA LEU A 264 15.58 4.43 2.86
C LEU A 264 15.34 5.76 3.58
N ALA A 265 15.39 6.91 2.88
CA ALA A 265 15.19 8.22 3.50
C ALA A 265 13.76 8.38 4.04
N ILE A 266 12.73 8.11 3.23
CA ILE A 266 11.33 8.23 3.66
C ILE A 266 10.99 7.26 4.79
N THR A 267 11.51 6.04 4.75
CA THR A 267 11.21 5.02 5.76
C THR A 267 11.95 5.25 7.08
N ARG A 268 13.16 5.82 7.05
CA ARG A 268 13.85 6.31 8.26
C ARG A 268 13.10 7.45 8.93
N HIS A 269 12.48 8.34 8.14
CA HIS A 269 11.73 9.49 8.66
C HIS A 269 10.54 9.12 9.55
N VAL A 270 10.05 7.89 9.42
CA VAL A 270 8.90 7.38 10.19
C VAL A 270 9.26 6.21 11.12
N ASP A 271 10.55 5.96 11.37
CA ASP A 271 11.03 4.84 12.18
C ASP A 271 10.41 3.49 11.74
N TYR A 272 10.47 3.24 10.42
CA TYR A 272 9.81 2.08 9.82
C TYR A 272 10.45 0.77 10.26
N SER A 273 9.61 -0.19 10.60
CA SER A 273 10.00 -1.57 10.87
C SER A 273 9.15 -2.56 10.06
N CYS A 274 9.61 -3.79 9.90
CA CYS A 274 9.06 -4.83 9.05
C CYS A 274 9.31 -4.64 7.55
N ALA A 275 8.64 -5.48 6.75
CA ALA A 275 8.70 -5.42 5.30
C ALA A 275 7.75 -4.35 4.75
N GLY A 276 8.15 -3.70 3.68
CA GLY A 276 7.34 -2.74 2.94
C GLY A 276 7.94 -2.44 1.59
N THR A 277 7.22 -1.68 0.77
CA THR A 277 7.73 -1.19 -0.51
C THR A 277 7.49 0.29 -0.67
N VAL A 278 8.43 0.96 -1.33
CA VAL A 278 8.31 2.36 -1.73
C VAL A 278 8.20 2.41 -3.25
N GLU A 279 7.14 3.02 -3.75
CA GLU A 279 6.81 3.05 -5.17
C GLU A 279 7.19 4.39 -5.80
N PHE A 280 7.74 4.33 -7.01
CA PHE A 280 8.20 5.47 -7.79
C PHE A 280 7.77 5.37 -9.25
N LEU A 281 7.57 6.51 -9.90
CA LEU A 281 7.64 6.61 -11.36
C LEU A 281 9.03 7.09 -11.76
N VAL A 282 9.53 6.54 -12.87
CA VAL A 282 10.77 6.98 -13.50
C VAL A 282 10.46 7.31 -14.95
N ASP A 283 10.68 8.56 -15.37
CA ASP A 283 10.41 8.99 -16.73
C ASP A 283 11.52 8.60 -17.72
N ALA A 284 11.36 8.98 -18.99
CA ALA A 284 12.33 8.66 -20.04
C ALA A 284 13.70 9.34 -19.86
N ASP A 285 13.75 10.45 -19.13
CA ASP A 285 14.96 11.19 -18.78
C ASP A 285 15.58 10.69 -17.45
N GLU A 286 14.99 9.63 -16.87
CA GLU A 286 15.36 9.04 -15.58
C GLU A 286 15.14 9.96 -14.37
N ASN A 287 14.21 10.93 -14.47
CA ASN A 287 13.72 11.62 -13.31
C ASN A 287 12.82 10.71 -12.48
N ILE A 288 13.03 10.75 -11.17
CA ILE A 288 12.33 9.90 -10.21
C ILE A 288 11.21 10.72 -9.57
N TYR A 289 10.05 10.09 -9.35
CA TYR A 289 8.92 10.70 -8.66
C TYR A 289 8.32 9.70 -7.67
N PHE A 290 8.24 10.09 -6.41
CA PHE A 290 7.58 9.29 -5.38
C PHE A 290 6.08 9.16 -5.62
N ILE A 291 5.52 7.96 -5.41
CA ILE A 291 4.07 7.68 -5.51
C ILE A 291 3.49 7.42 -4.13
N GLU A 292 3.91 6.30 -3.51
CA GLU A 292 3.34 5.83 -2.25
C GLU A 292 4.27 4.83 -1.53
N VAL A 293 3.92 4.54 -0.29
CA VAL A 293 4.51 3.42 0.46
C VAL A 293 3.42 2.40 0.74
N ASN A 294 3.72 1.13 0.49
CA ASN A 294 2.86 0.03 0.92
C ASN A 294 3.44 -0.56 2.21
N PRO A 295 2.86 -0.26 3.38
CA PRO A 295 3.40 -0.66 4.67
C PRO A 295 3.02 -2.11 5.02
N ARG A 296 3.34 -3.04 4.14
CA ARG A 296 3.01 -4.47 4.22
C ARG A 296 3.90 -5.30 3.31
N VAL A 297 3.80 -6.63 3.42
CA VAL A 297 4.38 -7.55 2.42
C VAL A 297 3.67 -7.37 1.07
N GLN A 298 4.40 -7.61 -0.01
CA GLN A 298 3.85 -7.70 -1.37
C GLN A 298 3.51 -9.16 -1.75
N VAL A 299 2.76 -9.30 -2.83
CA VAL A 299 2.36 -10.61 -3.40
C VAL A 299 3.55 -11.47 -3.77
#